data_700a53b040069db5bc97f3eaeec25cf3
#
_entry.id   700a53b040069db5bc97f3eaeec25cf3
#
_cell.length_a   1.000
_cell.length_b   1.000
_cell.length_c   1.000
_cell.angle_alpha   90.00
_cell.angle_beta   90.00
_cell.angle_gamma   90.00
#
_symmetry.space_group_name_H-M   'P 1'
#
loop_
_entity.id
_entity.type
_entity.pdbx_description
1 polymer ?
#
loop_
_entity_poly.entity_id
_entity_poly.type
_entity_poly.pdbx_seq_one_letter_code
_entity_poly.pdbx_strand_id
1 'polypeptide(L)'
;MSESHLPAPTFRVLSLIPPMTQLNTPYPSTAYLTGFLRSQGVDAVQEDLALALVLELFTPNGLAQVRASALAQPEAQRSASVNYFLDYFESYQSTIAPTLAFLQGRDATLSHRIAGRGFLPEGPRFASLDAYDDEGSGDPLAWAFGALGQQDRARHLATLYLNDLADVLRDAVDSRFEFVRYAEQLAGSQATFEPLAQALAAAPTLVDDTLQALTLAVIAKHQPQLVLLSVPFPGAVYA
;
A
#
# COMPACT_ATOMS: atom_id res chain seq x y z
N MET A 1 0.00 20.58 -52.72
CA MET A 1 -0.70 20.79 -51.42
C MET A 1 -0.72 19.43 -50.75
N SER A 2 0.15 19.24 -49.76
CA SER A 2 0.27 17.98 -49.02
C SER A 2 -0.71 18.04 -47.86
N GLU A 3 -1.81 17.28 -47.92
CA GLU A 3 -2.72 17.11 -46.81
C GLU A 3 -1.97 16.43 -45.67
N SER A 4 -1.75 17.13 -44.58
CA SER A 4 -1.26 16.58 -43.33
C SER A 4 -2.34 15.65 -42.77
N HIS A 5 -2.19 14.36 -43.03
CA HIS A 5 -3.01 13.33 -42.39
C HIS A 5 -2.68 13.31 -40.90
N LEU A 6 -3.49 13.99 -40.09
CA LEU A 6 -3.49 13.80 -38.64
C LEU A 6 -3.86 12.33 -38.38
N PRO A 7 -3.05 11.58 -37.62
CA PRO A 7 -3.41 10.22 -37.28
C PRO A 7 -4.78 10.22 -36.60
N ALA A 8 -5.66 9.31 -37.03
CA ALA A 8 -6.94 9.13 -36.36
C ALA A 8 -6.73 8.91 -34.86
N PRO A 9 -7.57 9.47 -34.00
CA PRO A 9 -7.44 9.25 -32.56
C PRO A 9 -7.48 7.75 -32.29
N THR A 10 -6.38 7.21 -31.81
CA THR A 10 -6.29 5.80 -31.43
C THR A 10 -7.18 5.55 -30.23
N PHE A 11 -8.12 4.62 -30.34
CA PHE A 11 -8.99 4.21 -29.23
C PHE A 11 -8.12 3.50 -28.18
N ARG A 12 -7.91 4.17 -27.04
CA ARG A 12 -7.08 3.67 -25.95
C ARG A 12 -7.92 3.11 -24.81
N VAL A 13 -7.56 1.91 -24.36
CA VAL A 13 -8.15 1.23 -23.21
C VAL A 13 -7.17 1.30 -22.05
N LEU A 14 -7.63 1.73 -20.88
CA LEU A 14 -6.89 1.72 -19.62
C LEU A 14 -7.50 0.68 -18.68
N SER A 15 -6.70 -0.30 -18.29
CA SER A 15 -7.09 -1.29 -17.25
C SER A 15 -6.52 -0.90 -15.91
N LEU A 16 -7.36 -0.81 -14.88
CA LEU A 16 -6.98 -0.41 -13.52
C LEU A 16 -7.19 -1.54 -12.52
N ILE A 17 -6.24 -1.68 -11.61
CA ILE A 17 -6.40 -2.45 -10.37
C ILE A 17 -6.74 -1.46 -9.26
N PRO A 18 -7.95 -1.54 -8.65
CA PRO A 18 -8.31 -0.69 -7.52
C PRO A 18 -7.63 -1.16 -6.22
N PRO A 19 -7.53 -0.33 -5.20
CA PRO A 19 -7.13 -0.71 -3.84
C PRO A 19 -8.17 -1.63 -3.17
N MET A 20 -7.84 -2.55 -2.22
CA MET A 20 -6.47 -3.06 -2.06
C MET A 20 -6.47 -4.50 -2.47
N THR A 21 -5.72 -4.83 -3.48
CA THR A 21 -5.37 -6.22 -3.76
C THR A 21 -4.07 -6.55 -3.01
N GLN A 22 -3.73 -7.82 -2.91
CA GLN A 22 -2.50 -8.24 -2.22
C GLN A 22 -1.27 -7.58 -2.87
N LEU A 23 -0.52 -6.80 -2.11
CA LEU A 23 0.67 -6.11 -2.61
C LEU A 23 1.85 -7.05 -2.89
N ASN A 24 1.89 -8.20 -2.23
CA ASN A 24 2.94 -9.22 -2.39
C ASN A 24 2.71 -10.16 -3.57
N THR A 25 1.53 -10.12 -4.19
CA THR A 25 1.18 -10.99 -5.31
C THR A 25 0.44 -10.16 -6.35
N PRO A 26 1.05 -9.88 -7.52
CA PRO A 26 0.39 -9.13 -8.57
C PRO A 26 -0.91 -9.81 -8.99
N TYR A 27 -2.00 -9.06 -9.05
CA TYR A 27 -3.26 -9.58 -9.53
C TYR A 27 -3.22 -9.69 -11.07
N PRO A 28 -3.36 -10.88 -11.64
CA PRO A 28 -2.99 -11.10 -13.04
C PRO A 28 -4.00 -10.59 -14.07
N SER A 29 -5.24 -10.25 -13.66
CA SER A 29 -6.34 -9.98 -14.58
C SER A 29 -6.03 -8.85 -15.57
N THR A 30 -5.51 -7.71 -15.09
CA THR A 30 -5.19 -6.58 -15.96
C THR A 30 -4.06 -6.87 -16.91
N ALA A 31 -3.05 -7.65 -16.49
CA ALA A 31 -1.94 -8.06 -17.35
C ALA A 31 -2.42 -8.95 -18.51
N TYR A 32 -3.26 -9.96 -18.21
CA TYR A 32 -3.84 -10.83 -19.23
C TYR A 32 -4.76 -10.06 -20.19
N LEU A 33 -5.65 -9.24 -19.67
CA LEU A 33 -6.58 -8.45 -20.47
C LEU A 33 -5.84 -7.46 -21.36
N THR A 34 -4.87 -6.72 -20.81
CA THR A 34 -4.06 -5.76 -21.57
C THR A 34 -3.23 -6.47 -22.65
N GLY A 35 -2.62 -7.62 -22.32
CA GLY A 35 -1.88 -8.45 -23.28
C GLY A 35 -2.77 -8.95 -24.40
N PHE A 36 -3.96 -9.46 -24.08
CA PHE A 36 -4.95 -9.90 -25.06
C PHE A 36 -5.39 -8.75 -26.00
N LEU A 37 -5.80 -7.62 -25.43
CA LEU A 37 -6.23 -6.44 -26.21
C LEU A 37 -5.12 -5.98 -27.18
N ARG A 38 -3.88 -5.92 -26.71
CA ARG A 38 -2.73 -5.59 -27.56
C ARG A 38 -2.53 -6.60 -28.69
N SER A 39 -2.73 -7.91 -28.42
CA SER A 39 -2.65 -8.94 -29.47
C SER A 39 -3.72 -8.80 -30.56
N GLN A 40 -4.84 -8.13 -30.25
CA GLN A 40 -5.91 -7.80 -31.18
C GLN A 40 -5.74 -6.41 -31.83
N GLY A 41 -4.58 -5.76 -31.65
CA GLY A 41 -4.29 -4.45 -32.24
C GLY A 41 -4.92 -3.26 -31.50
N VAL A 42 -5.48 -3.46 -30.32
CA VAL A 42 -6.04 -2.39 -29.48
C VAL A 42 -4.92 -1.70 -28.69
N ASP A 43 -4.88 -0.36 -28.70
CA ASP A 43 -3.99 0.41 -27.83
C ASP A 43 -4.49 0.28 -26.38
N ALA A 44 -3.84 -0.59 -25.61
CA ALA A 44 -4.22 -0.90 -24.24
C ALA A 44 -3.05 -0.69 -23.26
N VAL A 45 -3.34 -0.08 -22.12
CA VAL A 45 -2.40 0.17 -21.03
C VAL A 45 -3.00 -0.29 -19.72
N GLN A 46 -2.15 -0.48 -18.71
CA GLN A 46 -2.60 -0.84 -17.36
C GLN A 46 -1.87 -0.02 -16.30
N GLU A 47 -2.53 0.22 -15.18
CA GLU A 47 -1.97 0.83 -13.98
C GLU A 47 -2.49 0.10 -12.73
N ASP A 48 -1.66 0.08 -11.69
CA ASP A 48 -1.99 -0.52 -10.40
C ASP A 48 -2.13 0.59 -9.36
N LEU A 49 -3.38 0.98 -9.09
CA LEU A 49 -3.70 2.02 -8.10
C LEU A 49 -3.50 1.54 -6.67
N ALA A 50 -3.56 0.23 -6.40
CA ALA A 50 -3.30 -0.32 -5.08
C ALA A 50 -1.83 -0.11 -4.68
N LEU A 51 -0.92 -0.49 -5.56
CA LEU A 51 0.52 -0.28 -5.34
C LEU A 51 0.86 1.22 -5.34
N ALA A 52 0.29 2.00 -6.28
CA ALA A 52 0.54 3.44 -6.37
C ALA A 52 0.12 4.16 -5.10
N LEU A 53 -1.05 3.84 -4.52
CA LEU A 53 -1.54 4.42 -3.28
C LEU A 53 -0.60 4.16 -2.10
N VAL A 54 -0.13 2.93 -1.93
CA VAL A 54 0.81 2.60 -0.86
C VAL A 54 2.14 3.31 -1.05
N LEU A 55 2.66 3.36 -2.28
CA LEU A 55 3.91 4.04 -2.57
C LEU A 55 3.82 5.56 -2.36
N GLU A 56 2.66 6.18 -2.56
CA GLU A 56 2.44 7.60 -2.29
C GLU A 56 2.32 7.89 -0.79
N LEU A 57 1.48 7.12 -0.07
CA LEU A 57 1.30 7.27 1.38
C LEU A 57 2.60 7.02 2.16
N PHE A 58 3.44 6.10 1.70
CA PHE A 58 4.70 5.73 2.35
C PHE A 58 5.91 6.48 1.74
N THR A 59 5.70 7.74 1.40
CA THR A 59 6.77 8.71 1.16
C THR A 59 7.04 9.52 2.44
N PRO A 60 8.20 10.21 2.56
CA PRO A 60 8.43 11.17 3.65
C PRO A 60 7.32 12.23 3.76
N ASN A 61 6.78 12.69 2.62
CA ASN A 61 5.67 13.65 2.58
C ASN A 61 4.34 13.01 2.97
N GLY A 62 4.04 11.80 2.48
CA GLY A 62 2.84 11.05 2.89
C GLY A 62 2.84 10.78 4.38
N LEU A 63 3.95 10.35 4.97
CA LEU A 63 4.07 10.17 6.42
C LEU A 63 3.90 11.48 7.20
N ALA A 64 4.31 12.63 6.65
CA ALA A 64 4.05 13.93 7.29
C ALA A 64 2.54 14.27 7.31
N GLN A 65 1.79 13.89 6.27
CA GLN A 65 0.34 14.06 6.24
C GLN A 65 -0.35 13.10 7.23
N VAL A 66 0.09 11.84 7.29
CA VAL A 66 -0.36 10.87 8.30
C VAL A 66 -0.11 11.39 9.71
N ARG A 67 1.07 11.98 9.98
CA ARG A 67 1.39 12.61 11.25
C ARG A 67 0.43 13.74 11.59
N ALA A 68 0.08 14.58 10.63
CA ALA A 68 -0.88 15.67 10.85
C ALA A 68 -2.25 15.12 11.28
N SER A 69 -2.75 14.06 10.63
CA SER A 69 -3.98 13.38 11.01
C SER A 69 -3.89 12.77 12.41
N ALA A 70 -2.77 12.10 12.74
CA ALA A 70 -2.54 11.51 14.05
C ALA A 70 -2.53 12.57 15.18
N LEU A 71 -1.93 13.73 14.93
CA LEU A 71 -1.89 14.84 15.89
C LEU A 71 -3.25 15.51 16.07
N ALA A 72 -4.13 15.45 15.09
CA ALA A 72 -5.50 15.97 15.20
C ALA A 72 -6.39 15.12 16.10
N GLN A 73 -6.02 13.86 16.37
CA GLN A 73 -6.74 13.01 17.33
C GLN A 73 -6.42 13.41 18.77
N PRO A 74 -7.42 13.39 19.69
CA PRO A 74 -7.18 13.52 21.12
C PRO A 74 -6.19 12.46 21.60
N GLU A 75 -5.22 12.86 22.42
CA GLU A 75 -4.16 11.96 22.92
C GLU A 75 -4.72 10.69 23.59
N ALA A 76 -5.80 10.82 24.37
CA ALA A 76 -6.46 9.70 25.05
C ALA A 76 -7.10 8.66 24.08
N GLN A 77 -7.25 9.00 22.81
CA GLN A 77 -7.82 8.09 21.78
C GLN A 77 -6.77 7.47 20.89
N ARG A 78 -5.50 7.88 20.99
CA ARG A 78 -4.43 7.36 20.19
C ARG A 78 -4.06 5.94 20.62
N SER A 79 -3.94 5.05 19.66
CA SER A 79 -3.44 3.69 19.91
C SER A 79 -1.95 3.68 20.26
N ALA A 80 -1.45 2.53 20.71
CA ALA A 80 -0.02 2.34 20.95
C ALA A 80 0.80 2.57 19.68
N SER A 81 0.31 2.10 18.52
CA SER A 81 0.96 2.29 17.22
C SER A 81 1.05 3.77 16.84
N VAL A 82 -0.03 4.53 17.06
CA VAL A 82 -0.05 5.98 16.78
C VAL A 82 0.92 6.72 17.68
N ASN A 83 0.94 6.45 18.98
CA ASN A 83 1.87 7.09 19.91
C ASN A 83 3.32 6.76 19.57
N TYR A 84 3.63 5.49 19.32
CA TYR A 84 4.96 5.07 18.90
C TYR A 84 5.41 5.76 17.60
N PHE A 85 4.54 5.85 16.61
CA PHE A 85 4.82 6.55 15.36
C PHE A 85 5.14 8.04 15.59
N LEU A 86 4.38 8.71 16.45
CA LEU A 86 4.60 10.13 16.77
C LEU A 86 5.94 10.34 17.48
N ASP A 87 6.28 9.47 18.43
CA ASP A 87 7.53 9.54 19.21
C ASP A 87 8.77 9.29 18.32
N TYR A 88 8.65 8.39 17.33
CA TYR A 88 9.74 8.00 16.43
C TYR A 88 9.59 8.53 15.01
N PHE A 89 8.80 9.60 14.81
CA PHE A 89 8.46 10.10 13.47
C PHE A 89 9.67 10.36 12.57
N GLU A 90 10.71 11.01 13.09
CA GLU A 90 11.94 11.32 12.33
C GLU A 90 12.65 10.03 11.84
N SER A 91 12.62 8.99 12.65
CA SER A 91 13.15 7.67 12.27
C SER A 91 12.32 7.04 11.15
N TYR A 92 10.98 7.08 11.25
CA TYR A 92 10.11 6.62 10.17
C TYR A 92 10.33 7.40 8.88
N GLN A 93 10.38 8.72 8.97
CA GLN A 93 10.57 9.61 7.81
C GLN A 93 11.90 9.35 7.10
N SER A 94 12.98 9.10 7.84
CA SER A 94 14.31 8.83 7.27
C SER A 94 14.47 7.42 6.72
N THR A 95 13.73 6.44 7.24
CA THR A 95 13.90 5.02 6.88
C THR A 95 12.92 4.53 5.83
N ILE A 96 11.80 5.22 5.59
CA ILE A 96 10.74 4.72 4.69
C ILE A 96 11.22 4.55 3.25
N ALA A 97 11.85 5.55 2.67
CA ALA A 97 12.28 5.50 1.27
C ALA A 97 13.35 4.40 1.02
N PRO A 98 14.43 4.29 1.83
CA PRO A 98 15.38 3.19 1.68
C PRO A 98 14.75 1.81 1.92
N THR A 99 13.80 1.67 2.87
CA THR A 99 13.12 0.40 3.12
C THR A 99 12.28 -0.05 1.93
N LEU A 100 11.53 0.87 1.31
CA LEU A 100 10.78 0.58 0.08
C LEU A 100 11.73 0.22 -1.08
N ALA A 101 12.86 0.92 -1.24
CA ALA A 101 13.86 0.59 -2.26
C ALA A 101 14.44 -0.82 -2.05
N PHE A 102 14.69 -1.23 -0.81
CA PHE A 102 15.10 -2.60 -0.46
C PHE A 102 14.03 -3.63 -0.85
N LEU A 103 12.78 -3.42 -0.43
CA LEU A 103 11.68 -4.36 -0.73
C LEU A 103 11.42 -4.49 -2.24
N GLN A 104 11.64 -3.44 -3.01
CA GLN A 104 11.55 -3.42 -4.47
C GLN A 104 12.80 -4.00 -5.16
N GLY A 105 13.78 -4.51 -4.39
CA GLY A 105 15.01 -5.10 -4.94
C GLY A 105 16.00 -4.07 -5.52
N ARG A 106 15.82 -2.76 -5.26
CA ARG A 106 16.70 -1.69 -5.77
C ARG A 106 17.93 -1.45 -4.91
N ASP A 107 17.91 -1.89 -3.65
CA ASP A 107 19.05 -1.82 -2.72
C ASP A 107 19.16 -3.09 -1.87
N ALA A 108 19.83 -4.11 -2.38
CA ALA A 108 20.06 -5.36 -1.66
C ALA A 108 21.03 -5.22 -0.47
N THR A 109 21.87 -4.18 -0.46
CA THR A 109 22.89 -4.00 0.58
C THR A 109 22.28 -3.63 1.93
N LEU A 110 21.09 -3.04 1.93
CA LEU A 110 20.37 -2.67 3.14
C LEU A 110 19.95 -3.86 4.00
N SER A 111 19.93 -5.08 3.42
CA SER A 111 19.58 -6.31 4.14
C SER A 111 20.38 -6.52 5.43
N HIS A 112 21.69 -6.23 5.41
CA HIS A 112 22.54 -6.37 6.60
C HIS A 112 22.14 -5.43 7.74
N ARG A 113 21.81 -4.18 7.41
CA ARG A 113 21.40 -3.18 8.39
C ARG A 113 20.03 -3.48 8.99
N ILE A 114 19.08 -3.90 8.15
CA ILE A 114 17.75 -4.27 8.62
C ILE A 114 17.82 -5.55 9.47
N ALA A 115 18.49 -6.61 8.99
CA ALA A 115 18.60 -7.88 9.71
C ALA A 115 19.33 -7.78 11.05
N GLY A 116 20.27 -6.81 11.18
CA GLY A 116 21.00 -6.51 12.41
C GLY A 116 20.17 -5.79 13.47
N ARG A 117 18.90 -5.44 13.18
CA ARG A 117 18.03 -4.58 14.00
C ARG A 117 18.65 -3.18 14.26
N GLY A 118 17.91 -2.24 14.79
CA GLY A 118 18.39 -0.90 15.09
C GLY A 118 18.47 0.07 13.89
N PHE A 119 18.10 -0.35 12.67
CA PHE A 119 17.92 0.53 11.52
C PHE A 119 16.49 1.05 11.39
N LEU A 120 15.52 0.15 11.53
CA LEU A 120 14.09 0.48 11.48
C LEU A 120 13.59 0.86 12.88
N PRO A 121 12.67 1.81 13.03
CA PRO A 121 11.86 1.90 14.24
C PRO A 121 11.03 0.61 14.39
N GLU A 122 11.07 0.03 15.57
CA GLU A 122 10.46 -1.24 15.88
C GLU A 122 9.24 -1.01 16.78
N GLY A 123 8.09 -0.81 16.13
CA GLY A 123 6.83 -0.52 16.80
C GLY A 123 6.13 -1.76 17.37
N PRO A 124 4.86 -1.67 17.77
CA PRO A 124 4.14 -2.74 18.46
C PRO A 124 4.12 -4.10 17.73
N ARG A 125 4.22 -4.13 16.40
CA ARG A 125 4.29 -5.38 15.64
C ARG A 125 5.55 -6.19 15.90
N PHE A 126 6.61 -5.55 16.42
CA PHE A 126 7.86 -6.21 16.77
C PHE A 126 7.83 -6.88 18.14
N ALA A 127 6.87 -6.56 19.00
CA ALA A 127 6.78 -7.10 20.36
C ALA A 127 6.73 -8.65 20.40
N SER A 128 6.20 -9.29 19.37
CA SER A 128 6.21 -10.75 19.26
C SER A 128 7.61 -11.35 19.11
N LEU A 129 8.58 -10.59 18.61
CA LEU A 129 9.97 -11.04 18.48
C LEU A 129 10.68 -11.01 19.83
N ASP A 130 10.39 -10.05 20.67
CA ASP A 130 11.01 -9.84 21.97
C ASP A 130 10.50 -10.85 23.01
N ALA A 131 9.23 -11.29 22.89
CA ALA A 131 8.62 -12.28 23.78
C ALA A 131 9.33 -13.66 23.74
N TYR A 132 10.01 -13.99 22.67
CA TYR A 132 10.75 -15.24 22.54
C TYR A 132 12.19 -15.16 23.08
N ASP A 133 12.77 -13.96 23.18
CA ASP A 133 14.13 -13.77 23.73
C ASP A 133 14.18 -14.00 25.25
N ASP A 134 13.07 -13.76 25.97
CA ASP A 134 12.96 -13.92 27.43
C ASP A 134 12.93 -15.40 27.89
N GLU A 135 12.58 -16.34 27.03
CA GLU A 135 12.46 -17.77 27.39
C GLU A 135 13.76 -18.57 27.25
N GLY A 136 14.88 -17.94 26.90
CA GLY A 136 16.18 -18.62 26.76
C GLY A 136 16.23 -19.61 25.58
N SER A 137 15.29 -19.57 24.66
CA SER A 137 15.17 -20.48 23.51
C SER A 137 16.03 -20.09 22.31
N GLY A 138 16.87 -19.05 22.42
CA GLY A 138 17.67 -18.51 21.33
C GLY A 138 16.87 -17.56 20.42
N ASP A 139 17.57 -16.83 19.55
CA ASP A 139 16.96 -15.89 18.60
C ASP A 139 16.01 -16.65 17.61
N PRO A 140 14.67 -16.48 17.71
CA PRO A 140 13.73 -17.20 16.85
C PRO A 140 13.90 -16.85 15.37
N LEU A 141 14.39 -15.64 15.08
CA LEU A 141 14.71 -15.23 13.72
C LEU A 141 15.97 -15.97 13.21
N ALA A 142 16.97 -16.19 14.07
CA ALA A 142 18.13 -17.00 13.71
C ALA A 142 17.76 -18.47 13.48
N TRP A 143 16.82 -19.01 14.26
CA TRP A 143 16.29 -20.35 14.06
C TRP A 143 15.51 -20.47 12.75
N ALA A 144 14.61 -19.50 12.46
CA ALA A 144 13.73 -19.54 11.29
C ALA A 144 14.49 -19.29 9.97
N PHE A 145 15.45 -18.37 9.96
CA PHE A 145 16.11 -17.92 8.74
C PHE A 145 17.57 -18.39 8.63
N GLY A 146 18.22 -18.75 9.74
CA GLY A 146 19.63 -19.16 9.77
C GLY A 146 20.59 -18.10 9.22
N ALA A 147 21.85 -18.49 9.05
CA ALA A 147 22.88 -17.57 8.55
C ALA A 147 22.73 -17.23 7.05
N LEU A 148 22.10 -18.11 6.27
CA LEU A 148 21.90 -17.92 4.82
C LEU A 148 20.60 -17.16 4.49
N GLY A 149 19.65 -17.07 5.43
CA GLY A 149 18.36 -16.40 5.25
C GLY A 149 18.37 -14.90 5.59
N GLN A 150 19.52 -14.24 5.63
CA GLN A 150 19.62 -12.84 6.06
C GLN A 150 18.74 -11.88 5.23
N GLN A 151 18.63 -12.11 3.94
CA GLN A 151 17.76 -11.29 3.09
C GLN A 151 16.28 -11.51 3.40
N ASP A 152 15.88 -12.75 3.68
CA ASP A 152 14.50 -13.07 4.03
C ASP A 152 14.16 -12.58 5.45
N ARG A 153 15.12 -12.67 6.39
CA ARG A 153 15.00 -12.03 7.71
C ARG A 153 14.80 -10.52 7.56
N ALA A 154 15.58 -9.84 6.73
CA ALA A 154 15.43 -8.41 6.49
C ALA A 154 14.08 -8.06 5.86
N ARG A 155 13.59 -8.87 4.91
CA ARG A 155 12.25 -8.71 4.33
C ARG A 155 11.14 -8.89 5.35
N HIS A 156 11.27 -9.87 6.23
CA HIS A 156 10.31 -10.10 7.32
C HIS A 156 10.24 -8.88 8.25
N LEU A 157 11.39 -8.36 8.71
CA LEU A 157 11.44 -7.17 9.56
C LEU A 157 10.90 -5.93 8.85
N ALA A 158 11.23 -5.74 7.58
CA ALA A 158 10.67 -4.66 6.76
C ALA A 158 9.15 -4.78 6.58
N THR A 159 8.62 -6.02 6.54
CA THR A 159 7.16 -6.25 6.49
C THR A 159 6.50 -5.87 7.82
N LEU A 160 7.09 -6.23 8.97
CA LEU A 160 6.60 -5.79 10.28
C LEU A 160 6.57 -4.26 10.39
N TYR A 161 7.64 -3.59 9.96
CA TYR A 161 7.72 -2.13 9.90
C TYR A 161 6.62 -1.50 9.04
N LEU A 162 6.32 -2.05 7.86
CA LEU A 162 5.21 -1.56 7.04
C LEU A 162 3.84 -1.85 7.68
N ASN A 163 3.70 -2.98 8.39
CA ASN A 163 2.47 -3.31 9.10
C ASN A 163 2.24 -2.37 10.30
N ASP A 164 3.29 -1.94 11.01
CA ASP A 164 3.17 -0.87 12.03
C ASP A 164 2.61 0.42 11.40
N LEU A 165 3.12 0.82 10.23
CA LEU A 165 2.61 2.00 9.51
C LEU A 165 1.17 1.80 9.01
N ALA A 166 0.79 0.59 8.61
CA ALA A 166 -0.59 0.28 8.24
C ALA A 166 -1.54 0.38 9.45
N ASP A 167 -1.09 -0.05 10.63
CA ASP A 167 -1.86 0.13 11.88
C ASP A 167 -2.03 1.62 12.20
N VAL A 168 -1.00 2.45 12.01
CA VAL A 168 -1.11 3.91 12.17
C VAL A 168 -2.12 4.51 11.20
N LEU A 169 -2.08 4.12 9.91
CA LEU A 169 -3.06 4.57 8.91
C LEU A 169 -4.48 4.18 9.31
N ARG A 170 -4.69 2.92 9.72
CA ARG A 170 -6.01 2.45 10.16
C ARG A 170 -6.50 3.19 11.39
N ASP A 171 -5.63 3.42 12.37
CA ASP A 171 -6.01 3.96 13.67
C ASP A 171 -6.12 5.50 13.65
N ALA A 172 -5.36 6.19 12.80
CA ALA A 172 -5.30 7.65 12.78
C ALA A 172 -5.92 8.32 11.54
N VAL A 173 -6.12 7.58 10.44
CA VAL A 173 -6.54 8.18 9.17
C VAL A 173 -7.84 7.57 8.67
N ASP A 174 -7.84 6.26 8.44
CA ASP A 174 -8.97 5.55 7.86
C ASP A 174 -9.09 4.15 8.47
N SER A 175 -10.11 3.95 9.30
CA SER A 175 -10.35 2.68 10.00
C SER A 175 -10.59 1.48 9.07
N ARG A 176 -10.78 1.72 7.77
CA ARG A 176 -10.98 0.72 6.71
C ARG A 176 -9.66 0.29 6.06
N PHE A 177 -8.56 1.00 6.35
CA PHE A 177 -7.27 0.76 5.71
C PHE A 177 -6.68 -0.59 6.10
N GLU A 178 -6.38 -1.42 5.10
CA GLU A 178 -5.65 -2.70 5.23
C GLU A 178 -4.83 -2.93 3.97
N PHE A 179 -3.68 -3.62 4.08
CA PHE A 179 -2.86 -3.97 2.90
C PHE A 179 -3.48 -5.05 2.03
N VAL A 180 -4.41 -5.82 2.60
CA VAL A 180 -5.09 -6.91 1.91
C VAL A 180 -6.57 -6.71 2.07
N ARG A 181 -7.31 -6.71 0.95
CA ARG A 181 -8.76 -6.66 0.95
C ARG A 181 -9.34 -5.44 1.66
N TYR A 182 -8.86 -4.27 1.25
CA TYR A 182 -9.34 -2.99 1.74
C TYR A 182 -10.87 -2.93 1.81
N ALA A 183 -11.38 -2.44 2.94
CA ALA A 183 -12.80 -2.34 3.21
C ALA A 183 -13.60 -3.67 3.06
N GLU A 184 -12.96 -4.85 3.03
CA GLU A 184 -13.67 -6.13 2.95
C GLU A 184 -14.65 -6.30 4.10
N GLN A 185 -14.32 -5.78 5.29
CA GLN A 185 -15.19 -5.80 6.46
C GLN A 185 -16.53 -5.07 6.23
N LEU A 186 -16.57 -4.07 5.34
CA LEU A 186 -17.79 -3.37 4.98
C LEU A 186 -18.74 -4.22 4.11
N ALA A 187 -18.19 -5.13 3.32
CA ALA A 187 -18.93 -5.87 2.33
C ALA A 187 -19.03 -7.39 2.64
N GLY A 188 -18.05 -7.94 3.36
CA GLY A 188 -17.86 -9.40 3.48
C GLY A 188 -18.89 -10.13 4.36
N SER A 189 -19.65 -9.43 5.20
CA SER A 189 -20.56 -10.06 6.18
C SER A 189 -21.86 -9.28 6.40
N GLN A 190 -22.19 -8.32 5.53
CA GLN A 190 -23.34 -7.45 5.72
C GLN A 190 -24.56 -8.02 5.00
N ALA A 191 -25.69 -8.12 5.73
CA ALA A 191 -26.95 -8.57 5.16
C ALA A 191 -27.60 -7.51 4.22
N THR A 192 -27.13 -6.26 4.25
CA THR A 192 -27.69 -5.14 3.49
C THR A 192 -26.58 -4.26 2.91
N PHE A 193 -26.90 -3.44 1.92
CA PHE A 193 -25.99 -2.45 1.32
C PHE A 193 -25.76 -1.21 2.22
N GLU A 194 -26.55 -1.03 3.27
CA GLU A 194 -26.56 0.17 4.11
C GLU A 194 -25.17 0.56 4.67
N PRO A 195 -24.35 -0.36 5.23
CA PRO A 195 -23.02 0.01 5.74
C PRO A 195 -22.09 0.53 4.64
N LEU A 196 -22.17 -0.02 3.43
CA LEU A 196 -21.40 0.46 2.28
C LEU A 196 -21.89 1.83 1.82
N ALA A 197 -23.21 2.04 1.76
CA ALA A 197 -23.80 3.33 1.41
C ALA A 197 -23.39 4.43 2.41
N GLN A 198 -23.38 4.12 3.71
CA GLN A 198 -22.92 5.05 4.75
C GLN A 198 -21.43 5.37 4.60
N ALA A 199 -20.58 4.38 4.31
CA ALA A 199 -19.16 4.58 4.08
C ALA A 199 -18.90 5.46 2.86
N LEU A 200 -19.65 5.26 1.77
CA LEU A 200 -19.56 6.09 0.55
C LEU A 200 -20.06 7.54 0.77
N ALA A 201 -20.99 7.73 1.70
CA ALA A 201 -21.51 9.06 2.06
C ALA A 201 -20.68 9.79 3.13
N ALA A 202 -19.70 9.12 3.75
CA ALA A 202 -18.83 9.71 4.75
C ALA A 202 -17.90 10.77 4.13
N ALA A 203 -17.38 11.67 4.97
CA ALA A 203 -16.37 12.62 4.53
C ALA A 203 -15.11 11.87 4.06
N PRO A 204 -14.50 12.29 2.94
CA PRO A 204 -13.28 11.64 2.45
C PRO A 204 -12.14 11.75 3.47
N THR A 205 -11.32 10.71 3.52
CA THR A 205 -10.11 10.64 4.32
C THR A 205 -8.88 11.03 3.49
N LEU A 206 -7.71 11.12 4.11
CA LEU A 206 -6.44 11.29 3.38
C LEU A 206 -6.23 10.16 2.36
N VAL A 207 -6.69 8.93 2.66
CA VAL A 207 -6.59 7.78 1.75
C VAL A 207 -7.45 8.01 0.52
N ASP A 208 -8.69 8.45 0.70
CA ASP A 208 -9.63 8.75 -0.39
C ASP A 208 -9.10 9.88 -1.27
N ASP A 209 -8.63 10.99 -0.66
CA ASP A 209 -8.08 12.15 -1.39
C ASP A 209 -6.83 11.75 -2.20
N THR A 210 -5.94 10.94 -1.63
CA THR A 210 -4.74 10.46 -2.31
C THR A 210 -5.10 9.56 -3.48
N LEU A 211 -6.04 8.64 -3.30
CA LEU A 211 -6.51 7.73 -4.35
C LEU A 211 -7.17 8.51 -5.50
N GLN A 212 -8.00 9.49 -5.17
CA GLN A 212 -8.64 10.35 -6.17
C GLN A 212 -7.60 11.10 -6.99
N ALA A 213 -6.60 11.70 -6.34
CA ALA A 213 -5.53 12.43 -7.02
C ALA A 213 -4.73 11.51 -7.97
N LEU A 214 -4.37 10.31 -7.52
CA LEU A 214 -3.68 9.31 -8.33
C LEU A 214 -4.52 8.86 -9.53
N THR A 215 -5.80 8.60 -9.32
CA THR A 215 -6.73 8.19 -10.38
C THR A 215 -6.85 9.26 -11.45
N LEU A 216 -7.04 10.53 -11.06
CA LEU A 216 -7.11 11.66 -11.98
C LEU A 216 -5.79 11.86 -12.75
N ALA A 217 -4.64 11.69 -12.07
CA ALA A 217 -3.32 11.77 -12.72
C ALA A 217 -3.12 10.67 -13.77
N VAL A 218 -3.54 9.44 -13.48
CA VAL A 218 -3.47 8.31 -14.41
C VAL A 218 -4.38 8.51 -15.61
N ILE A 219 -5.61 8.97 -15.40
CA ILE A 219 -6.54 9.31 -16.50
C ILE A 219 -5.96 10.45 -17.37
N ALA A 220 -5.42 11.50 -16.75
CA ALA A 220 -4.79 12.60 -17.46
C ALA A 220 -3.54 12.16 -18.25
N LYS A 221 -2.74 11.25 -17.70
CA LYS A 221 -1.54 10.69 -18.34
C LYS A 221 -1.88 9.90 -19.60
N HIS A 222 -2.89 9.04 -19.53
CA HIS A 222 -3.18 8.07 -20.60
C HIS A 222 -4.27 8.54 -21.56
N GLN A 223 -5.12 9.51 -21.18
CA GLN A 223 -6.23 10.02 -22.00
C GLN A 223 -7.10 8.90 -22.61
N PRO A 224 -7.56 7.92 -21.81
CA PRO A 224 -8.26 6.75 -22.33
C PRO A 224 -9.68 7.11 -22.80
N GLN A 225 -10.20 6.36 -23.82
CA GLN A 225 -11.60 6.39 -24.21
C GLN A 225 -12.44 5.36 -23.48
N LEU A 226 -11.78 4.33 -22.90
CA LEU A 226 -12.43 3.30 -22.08
C LEU A 226 -11.56 2.97 -20.88
N VAL A 227 -12.17 2.93 -19.70
CA VAL A 227 -11.53 2.45 -18.46
C VAL A 227 -12.16 1.13 -18.06
N LEU A 228 -11.33 0.14 -17.79
CA LEU A 228 -11.71 -1.18 -17.27
C LEU A 228 -11.22 -1.28 -15.82
N LEU A 229 -12.15 -1.56 -14.90
CA LEU A 229 -11.83 -1.81 -13.49
C LEU A 229 -11.85 -3.32 -13.21
N SER A 230 -10.78 -3.84 -12.62
CA SER A 230 -10.75 -5.21 -12.14
C SER A 230 -11.18 -5.25 -10.68
N VAL A 231 -12.41 -5.68 -10.41
CA VAL A 231 -13.03 -5.69 -9.08
C VAL A 231 -13.07 -7.14 -8.55
N PRO A 232 -11.94 -7.66 -7.99
CA PRO A 232 -11.85 -9.06 -7.58
C PRO A 232 -12.53 -9.34 -6.23
N PHE A 233 -12.67 -8.31 -5.37
CA PHE A 233 -13.18 -8.44 -4.01
C PHE A 233 -14.25 -7.38 -3.72
N PRO A 234 -15.19 -7.66 -2.79
CA PRO A 234 -16.22 -6.70 -2.41
C PRO A 234 -15.68 -5.34 -1.96
N GLY A 235 -14.57 -5.32 -1.23
CA GLY A 235 -13.93 -4.07 -0.80
C GLY A 235 -13.43 -3.18 -1.94
N ALA A 236 -13.08 -3.77 -3.08
CA ALA A 236 -12.68 -3.01 -4.27
C ALA A 236 -13.86 -2.27 -4.96
N VAL A 237 -15.11 -2.53 -4.55
CA VAL A 237 -16.28 -1.75 -4.99
C VAL A 237 -16.34 -0.40 -4.25
N TYR A 238 -15.82 -0.36 -3.02
CA TYR A 238 -15.74 0.86 -2.22
C TYR A 238 -14.66 1.81 -2.74
N ALA A 239 -13.46 1.28 -3.04
CA ALA A 239 -12.33 2.05 -3.55
C ALA A 239 -12.52 2.48 -5.00
#